data_d8102636b5185bd0e786cfb698800725
#
_entry.id   d8102636b5185bd0e786cfb698800725
#
_cell.length_a   1.000
_cell.length_b   1.000
_cell.length_c   1.000
_cell.angle_alpha   90.00
_cell.angle_beta   90.00
_cell.angle_gamma   90.00
#
_symmetry.space_group_name_H-M   'P 1'
#
loop_
_entity.id
_entity.type
_entity.pdbx_description
1 polymer ?
#
loop_
_entity_poly.entity_id
_entity_poly.type
_entity_poly.pdbx_seq_one_letter_code
_entity_poly.pdbx_strand_id
1 'polypeptide(L)'
;MKKLGLAFQIVLGLILGIIVGAVFYGNPVVISYLQPFGDIFIRLIKMIVIPIVFSSLVVGVAGVGDVKKLGKIGGKTILYFEIVTTFAIIIGLVVANLFHPGSGVNISTLATTNIDKYMSTAEAASNHGFMDTFINIVPTNIFESLAKGDLLPIIFFSVMFGLGVAAIGEKGKPVLAICQGIADSMFWITNQIMKLAPLGVFGLIGVTVSKFGLASLIPLGKLIITVYGAMFFFVFFVLGFIAKMAGTSIISLIKLLKDELILAYTTASSEAVLPKLMEKMERFGCPKAITSFVIPTGYSFNLDGSTLYQSIAALFIAQIYGIHLPLSAQINLVLVLMLTSKGMAGVPGASFVVLLATVGSLGIPVAGVAFIAGIDRIVDMARTLVNVLGNSLAVVVISKWEKEFNAEEGQKYIKSVSEIA
;
A
#
# COMPACT_ATOMS: atom_id res chain seq x y z
N MET A 1 -35.60 -1.37 -11.78
CA MET A 1 -34.62 -0.49 -11.12
C MET A 1 -33.23 -1.01 -11.44
N LYS A 2 -32.38 -0.27 -12.16
CA LYS A 2 -30.96 -0.65 -12.37
C LYS A 2 -30.31 -0.72 -11.00
N LYS A 3 -29.76 -1.88 -10.65
CA LYS A 3 -28.99 -2.02 -9.40
C LYS A 3 -27.79 -1.06 -9.51
N LEU A 4 -27.69 -0.12 -8.56
CA LEU A 4 -26.55 0.78 -8.44
C LEU A 4 -25.27 -0.07 -8.38
N GLY A 5 -24.29 0.21 -9.22
CA GLY A 5 -23.04 -0.52 -9.23
C GLY A 5 -22.32 -0.41 -7.87
N LEU A 6 -21.50 -1.39 -7.52
CA LEU A 6 -20.77 -1.42 -6.25
C LEU A 6 -19.92 -0.16 -6.04
N ALA A 7 -19.28 0.33 -7.09
CA ALA A 7 -18.50 1.58 -7.04
C ALA A 7 -19.35 2.77 -6.59
N PHE A 8 -20.55 2.93 -7.14
CA PHE A 8 -21.46 4.01 -6.75
C PHE A 8 -21.89 3.88 -5.27
N GLN A 9 -22.17 2.66 -4.81
CA GLN A 9 -22.53 2.41 -3.41
C GLN A 9 -21.36 2.75 -2.46
N ILE A 10 -20.11 2.44 -2.85
CA ILE A 10 -18.90 2.80 -2.09
C ILE A 10 -18.75 4.31 -2.01
N VAL A 11 -18.91 5.03 -3.13
CA VAL A 11 -18.83 6.51 -3.16
C VAL A 11 -19.96 7.13 -2.32
N LEU A 12 -21.17 6.58 -2.38
CA LEU A 12 -22.27 7.03 -1.53
C LEU A 12 -21.96 6.83 -0.04
N GLY A 13 -21.42 5.66 0.33
CA GLY A 13 -20.96 5.39 1.69
C GLY A 13 -19.87 6.38 2.15
N LEU A 14 -18.93 6.70 1.27
CA LEU A 14 -17.90 7.72 1.51
C LEU A 14 -18.52 9.09 1.80
N ILE A 15 -19.41 9.59 0.93
CA ILE A 15 -20.06 10.91 1.08
C ILE A 15 -20.88 10.96 2.38
N LEU A 16 -21.69 9.94 2.65
CA LEU A 16 -22.47 9.88 3.88
C LEU A 16 -21.60 9.82 5.13
N GLY A 17 -20.48 9.09 5.08
CA GLY A 17 -19.49 9.06 6.16
C GLY A 17 -18.88 10.43 6.44
N ILE A 18 -18.52 11.19 5.38
CA ILE A 18 -18.02 12.56 5.52
C ILE A 18 -19.07 13.47 6.16
N ILE A 19 -20.31 13.43 5.68
CA ILE A 19 -21.41 14.28 6.21
C ILE A 19 -21.66 13.97 7.69
N VAL A 20 -21.85 12.70 8.04
CA VAL A 20 -22.10 12.29 9.42
C VAL A 20 -20.91 12.64 10.32
N GLY A 21 -19.69 12.38 9.85
CA GLY A 21 -18.48 12.73 10.59
C GLY A 21 -18.33 14.24 10.84
N ALA A 22 -18.69 15.07 9.85
CA ALA A 22 -18.63 16.54 10.00
C ALA A 22 -19.72 17.08 10.91
N VAL A 23 -20.95 16.60 10.79
CA VAL A 23 -22.10 17.02 11.64
C VAL A 23 -21.86 16.65 13.10
N PHE A 24 -21.28 15.49 13.36
CA PHE A 24 -21.02 14.98 14.71
C PHE A 24 -19.54 15.03 15.10
N TYR A 25 -18.85 16.07 14.67
CA TYR A 25 -17.45 16.26 14.99
C TYR A 25 -17.20 16.26 16.52
N GLY A 26 -16.22 15.49 16.95
CA GLY A 26 -15.85 15.37 18.37
C GLY A 26 -16.83 14.57 19.24
N ASN A 27 -17.93 14.04 18.67
CA ASN A 27 -18.90 13.27 19.43
C ASN A 27 -18.45 11.81 19.65
N PRO A 28 -18.05 11.41 20.88
CA PRO A 28 -17.52 10.07 21.13
C PRO A 28 -18.59 8.97 20.97
N VAL A 29 -19.86 9.32 21.17
CA VAL A 29 -20.97 8.35 21.03
C VAL A 29 -21.12 7.96 19.56
N VAL A 30 -21.14 8.95 18.65
CA VAL A 30 -21.25 8.66 17.20
C VAL A 30 -20.04 7.88 16.72
N ILE A 31 -18.83 8.24 17.18
CA ILE A 31 -17.60 7.50 16.87
C ILE A 31 -17.74 6.03 17.30
N SER A 32 -18.24 5.76 18.52
CA SER A 32 -18.38 4.40 19.03
C SER A 32 -19.40 3.56 18.25
N TYR A 33 -20.43 4.18 17.66
CA TYR A 33 -21.41 3.49 16.80
C TYR A 33 -20.90 3.26 15.36
N LEU A 34 -20.07 4.17 14.83
CA LEU A 34 -19.54 4.04 13.48
C LEU A 34 -18.33 3.07 13.41
N GLN A 35 -17.53 3.04 14.46
CA GLN A 35 -16.28 2.28 14.47
C GLN A 35 -16.46 0.78 14.22
N PRO A 36 -17.47 0.07 14.77
CA PRO A 36 -17.66 -1.37 14.50
C PRO A 36 -17.85 -1.72 13.03
N PHE A 37 -18.52 -0.86 12.24
CA PHE A 37 -18.70 -1.12 10.79
C PHE A 37 -17.37 -1.16 10.05
N GLY A 38 -16.48 -0.21 10.34
CA GLY A 38 -15.16 -0.19 9.78
C GLY A 38 -14.28 -1.34 10.26
N ASP A 39 -14.27 -1.59 11.57
CA ASP A 39 -13.42 -2.61 12.19
C ASP A 39 -13.78 -4.02 11.71
N ILE A 40 -15.09 -4.34 11.62
CA ILE A 40 -15.58 -5.64 11.11
C ILE A 40 -15.15 -5.81 9.65
N PHE A 41 -15.36 -4.79 8.82
CA PHE A 41 -14.96 -4.86 7.41
C PHE A 41 -13.46 -5.12 7.24
N ILE A 42 -12.60 -4.40 7.96
CA ILE A 42 -11.15 -4.60 7.92
C ILE A 42 -10.76 -5.99 8.45
N ARG A 43 -11.39 -6.47 9.51
CA ARG A 43 -11.15 -7.83 10.04
C ARG A 43 -11.48 -8.91 9.03
N LEU A 44 -12.63 -8.78 8.33
CA LEU A 44 -13.04 -9.72 7.28
C LEU A 44 -12.01 -9.75 6.13
N ILE A 45 -11.49 -8.58 5.70
CA ILE A 45 -10.44 -8.53 4.68
C ILE A 45 -9.15 -9.19 5.19
N LYS A 46 -8.68 -8.81 6.39
CA LYS A 46 -7.44 -9.37 6.96
C LYS A 46 -7.49 -10.88 7.10
N MET A 47 -8.65 -11.44 7.45
CA MET A 47 -8.86 -12.88 7.61
C MET A 47 -8.49 -13.68 6.36
N ILE A 48 -8.74 -13.14 5.17
CA ILE A 48 -8.52 -13.84 3.89
C ILE A 48 -7.18 -13.55 3.23
N VAL A 49 -6.46 -12.50 3.66
CA VAL A 49 -5.19 -12.09 3.02
C VAL A 49 -4.15 -13.20 3.08
N ILE A 50 -3.90 -13.76 4.26
CA ILE A 50 -2.85 -14.78 4.45
C ILE A 50 -3.12 -16.07 3.65
N PRO A 51 -4.32 -16.67 3.73
CA PRO A 51 -4.65 -17.82 2.90
C PRO A 51 -4.52 -17.56 1.40
N ILE A 52 -4.90 -16.36 0.91
CA ILE A 52 -4.76 -15.99 -0.50
C ILE A 52 -3.29 -15.87 -0.88
N VAL A 53 -2.50 -15.10 -0.12
CA VAL A 53 -1.07 -14.88 -0.42
C VAL A 53 -0.33 -16.22 -0.46
N PHE A 54 -0.51 -17.06 0.56
CA PHE A 54 0.13 -18.36 0.61
C PHE A 54 -0.27 -19.25 -0.59
N SER A 55 -1.57 -19.48 -0.76
CA SER A 55 -2.06 -20.43 -1.78
C SER A 55 -1.79 -19.94 -3.20
N SER A 56 -2.00 -18.64 -3.49
CA SER A 56 -1.76 -18.09 -4.83
C SER A 56 -0.27 -18.06 -5.19
N LEU A 57 0.61 -17.76 -4.23
CA LEU A 57 2.06 -17.84 -4.47
C LEU A 57 2.52 -19.27 -4.74
N VAL A 58 2.08 -20.24 -3.94
CA VAL A 58 2.41 -21.66 -4.18
C VAL A 58 1.95 -22.08 -5.56
N VAL A 59 0.71 -21.76 -5.94
CA VAL A 59 0.16 -22.07 -7.28
C VAL A 59 0.95 -21.35 -8.37
N GLY A 60 1.26 -20.08 -8.18
CA GLY A 60 2.03 -19.29 -9.13
C GLY A 60 3.43 -19.85 -9.36
N VAL A 61 4.14 -20.17 -8.27
CA VAL A 61 5.52 -20.70 -8.32
C VAL A 61 5.56 -22.10 -8.88
N ALA A 62 4.73 -23.01 -8.38
CA ALA A 62 4.70 -24.40 -8.85
C ALA A 62 4.20 -24.51 -10.31
N GLY A 63 3.34 -23.58 -10.75
CA GLY A 63 2.83 -23.55 -12.11
C GLY A 63 3.85 -23.09 -13.17
N VAL A 64 4.94 -22.41 -12.78
CA VAL A 64 5.98 -21.97 -13.73
C VAL A 64 6.84 -23.13 -14.25
N GLY A 65 7.00 -24.18 -13.46
CA GLY A 65 7.76 -25.37 -13.86
C GLY A 65 9.28 -25.19 -13.99
N ASP A 66 9.80 -23.94 -14.02
CA ASP A 66 11.22 -23.62 -14.16
C ASP A 66 11.72 -22.69 -13.05
N VAL A 67 12.54 -23.23 -12.13
CA VAL A 67 13.12 -22.52 -10.98
C VAL A 67 14.01 -21.33 -11.38
N LYS A 68 14.75 -21.46 -12.51
CA LYS A 68 15.62 -20.38 -13.00
C LYS A 68 14.80 -19.18 -13.47
N LYS A 69 13.66 -19.44 -14.12
CA LYS A 69 12.74 -18.39 -14.58
C LYS A 69 12.19 -17.59 -13.40
N LEU A 70 11.82 -18.24 -12.30
CA LEU A 70 11.30 -17.57 -11.10
C LEU A 70 12.37 -16.69 -10.43
N GLY A 71 13.61 -17.15 -10.32
CA GLY A 71 14.72 -16.34 -9.81
C GLY A 71 14.96 -15.08 -10.64
N LYS A 72 14.81 -15.19 -11.96
CA LYS A 72 14.91 -14.06 -12.89
C LYS A 72 13.77 -13.05 -12.71
N ILE A 73 12.53 -13.52 -12.57
CA ILE A 73 11.37 -12.67 -12.30
C ILE A 73 11.58 -11.91 -10.98
N GLY A 74 12.00 -12.61 -9.92
CA GLY A 74 12.26 -12.02 -8.60
C GLY A 74 13.32 -10.92 -8.66
N GLY A 75 14.47 -11.19 -9.28
CA GLY A 75 15.55 -10.20 -9.44
C GLY A 75 15.11 -8.96 -10.22
N LYS A 76 14.37 -9.12 -11.33
CA LYS A 76 13.82 -8.00 -12.09
C LYS A 76 12.79 -7.21 -11.30
N THR A 77 11.95 -7.89 -10.53
CA THR A 77 10.93 -7.26 -9.68
C THR A 77 11.57 -6.38 -8.62
N ILE A 78 12.55 -6.90 -7.88
CA ILE A 78 13.25 -6.14 -6.85
C ILE A 78 14.01 -4.95 -7.47
N LEU A 79 14.68 -5.14 -8.60
CA LEU A 79 15.35 -4.05 -9.29
C LEU A 79 14.38 -2.94 -9.72
N TYR A 80 13.21 -3.32 -10.27
CA TYR A 80 12.17 -2.36 -10.62
C TYR A 80 11.67 -1.59 -9.41
N PHE A 81 11.36 -2.28 -8.32
CA PHE A 81 10.89 -1.67 -7.08
C PHE A 81 11.91 -0.68 -6.52
N GLU A 82 13.19 -1.06 -6.51
CA GLU A 82 14.26 -0.20 -5.98
C GLU A 82 14.40 1.10 -6.80
N ILE A 83 14.38 0.98 -8.13
CA ILE A 83 14.45 2.14 -9.02
C ILE A 83 13.26 3.07 -8.79
N VAL A 84 12.03 2.56 -8.82
CA VAL A 84 10.82 3.38 -8.74
C VAL A 84 10.67 4.02 -7.35
N THR A 85 10.94 3.27 -6.29
CA THR A 85 10.92 3.76 -4.91
C THR A 85 11.98 4.86 -4.69
N THR A 86 13.18 4.69 -5.23
CA THR A 86 14.23 5.72 -5.15
C THR A 86 13.81 7.01 -5.85
N PHE A 87 13.21 6.92 -7.04
CA PHE A 87 12.65 8.08 -7.72
C PHE A 87 11.56 8.77 -6.89
N ALA A 88 10.69 8.00 -6.22
CA ALA A 88 9.66 8.55 -5.34
C ALA A 88 10.27 9.35 -4.18
N ILE A 89 11.30 8.82 -3.52
CA ILE A 89 12.02 9.49 -2.42
C ILE A 89 12.65 10.79 -2.93
N ILE A 90 13.38 10.75 -4.06
CA ILE A 90 14.05 11.93 -4.63
C ILE A 90 13.03 13.02 -4.99
N ILE A 91 11.92 12.65 -5.63
CA ILE A 91 10.86 13.61 -5.97
C ILE A 91 10.28 14.25 -4.71
N GLY A 92 10.04 13.47 -3.66
CA GLY A 92 9.56 14.01 -2.40
C GLY A 92 10.52 15.02 -1.78
N LEU A 93 11.84 14.76 -1.81
CA LEU A 93 12.85 15.70 -1.36
C LEU A 93 12.88 16.98 -2.20
N VAL A 94 12.86 16.84 -3.53
CA VAL A 94 12.84 17.99 -4.45
C VAL A 94 11.61 18.87 -4.19
N VAL A 95 10.43 18.26 -4.08
CA VAL A 95 9.18 18.98 -3.80
C VAL A 95 9.22 19.67 -2.44
N ALA A 96 9.72 19.01 -1.39
CA ALA A 96 9.82 19.59 -0.06
C ALA A 96 10.83 20.77 0.01
N ASN A 97 11.92 20.68 -0.75
CA ASN A 97 12.88 21.79 -0.89
C ASN A 97 12.35 22.94 -1.74
N LEU A 98 11.48 22.67 -2.73
CA LEU A 98 10.92 23.71 -3.60
C LEU A 98 9.81 24.49 -2.91
N PHE A 99 8.89 23.79 -2.24
CA PHE A 99 7.68 24.39 -1.66
C PHE A 99 7.81 24.76 -0.18
N HIS A 100 8.85 24.27 0.52
CA HIS A 100 9.12 24.56 1.94
C HIS A 100 7.86 24.45 2.82
N PRO A 101 7.14 23.30 2.82
CA PRO A 101 5.82 23.21 3.46
C PRO A 101 5.85 23.45 4.97
N GLY A 102 6.99 23.24 5.64
CA GLY A 102 7.19 23.49 7.08
C GLY A 102 7.60 24.92 7.43
N SER A 103 7.94 25.76 6.44
CA SER A 103 8.40 27.13 6.71
C SER A 103 7.24 28.03 7.16
N GLY A 104 7.50 28.82 8.20
CA GLY A 104 6.52 29.76 8.77
C GLY A 104 5.39 29.06 9.55
N VAL A 105 5.52 27.80 9.86
CA VAL A 105 4.59 27.08 10.74
C VAL A 105 4.92 27.41 12.19
N ASN A 106 3.93 27.92 12.94
CA ASN A 106 4.09 28.15 14.36
C ASN A 106 3.80 26.85 15.12
N ILE A 107 4.80 26.27 15.75
CA ILE A 107 4.70 25.00 16.49
C ILE A 107 3.59 25.05 17.55
N SER A 108 3.37 26.21 18.19
CA SER A 108 2.34 26.37 19.23
C SER A 108 0.90 26.27 18.70
N THR A 109 0.68 26.40 17.38
CA THR A 109 -0.65 26.30 16.76
C THR A 109 -0.99 24.89 16.27
N LEU A 110 -0.03 23.97 16.33
CA LEU A 110 -0.21 22.59 15.89
C LEU A 110 -0.78 21.74 17.04
N ALA A 111 -1.88 21.05 16.78
CA ALA A 111 -2.44 20.11 17.75
C ALA A 111 -1.45 18.97 18.03
N THR A 112 -1.10 18.78 19.29
CA THR A 112 -0.28 17.65 19.73
C THR A 112 -1.17 16.45 19.97
N THR A 113 -0.89 15.35 19.28
CA THR A 113 -1.53 14.06 19.51
C THR A 113 -0.67 13.23 20.45
N ASN A 114 -1.28 12.43 21.30
CA ASN A 114 -0.54 11.55 22.21
C ASN A 114 0.33 10.57 21.42
N ILE A 115 1.65 10.78 21.48
CA ILE A 115 2.65 10.01 20.70
C ILE A 115 3.01 8.71 21.39
N ASP A 116 2.70 8.52 22.67
CA ASP A 116 3.21 7.40 23.49
C ASP A 116 2.95 6.04 22.81
N LYS A 117 1.79 5.90 22.15
CA LYS A 117 1.45 4.70 21.39
C LYS A 117 2.37 4.49 20.17
N TYR A 118 2.81 5.57 19.53
CA TYR A 118 3.68 5.48 18.35
C TYR A 118 5.15 5.37 18.77
N MET A 119 5.54 5.97 19.89
CA MET A 119 6.89 5.88 20.45
C MET A 119 7.24 4.45 20.84
N SER A 120 6.36 3.74 21.55
CA SER A 120 6.58 2.33 21.91
C SER A 120 6.71 1.42 20.68
N THR A 121 5.96 1.73 19.61
CA THR A 121 6.04 0.98 18.35
C THR A 121 7.32 1.34 17.56
N ALA A 122 7.74 2.61 17.62
CA ALA A 122 8.97 3.07 16.97
C ALA A 122 10.23 2.54 17.68
N GLU A 123 10.23 2.46 19.02
CA GLU A 123 11.30 1.82 19.79
C GLU A 123 11.44 0.35 19.46
N ALA A 124 10.31 -0.36 19.29
CA ALA A 124 10.32 -1.74 18.80
C ALA A 124 10.87 -1.85 17.37
N ALA A 125 10.53 -0.90 16.48
CA ALA A 125 11.01 -0.87 15.10
C ALA A 125 12.47 -0.42 14.97
N SER A 126 12.95 0.51 15.83
CA SER A 126 14.33 1.00 15.79
C SER A 126 15.36 -0.03 16.28
N ASN A 127 14.92 -1.01 17.08
CA ASN A 127 15.73 -2.14 17.49
C ASN A 127 15.92 -3.19 16.38
N HIS A 128 15.15 -3.09 15.27
CA HIS A 128 15.33 -3.93 14.09
C HIS A 128 16.20 -3.20 13.06
N GLY A 129 17.50 -3.45 13.08
CA GLY A 129 18.41 -3.00 12.02
C GLY A 129 18.03 -3.59 10.65
N PHE A 130 18.53 -2.98 9.57
CA PHE A 130 18.35 -3.51 8.19
C PHE A 130 18.72 -5.01 8.12
N MET A 131 19.79 -5.40 8.79
CA MET A 131 20.24 -6.79 8.84
C MET A 131 19.22 -7.71 9.53
N ASP A 132 18.55 -7.22 10.59
CA ASP A 132 17.49 -7.98 11.29
C ASP A 132 16.27 -8.17 10.39
N THR A 133 15.90 -7.17 9.60
CA THR A 133 14.83 -7.31 8.60
C THR A 133 15.20 -8.37 7.57
N PHE A 134 16.46 -8.38 7.12
CA PHE A 134 16.96 -9.36 6.14
C PHE A 134 16.99 -10.80 6.73
N ILE A 135 17.41 -10.94 7.97
CA ILE A 135 17.42 -12.23 8.68
C ILE A 135 15.97 -12.71 8.93
N ASN A 136 15.09 -11.81 9.33
CA ASN A 136 13.68 -12.11 9.64
C ASN A 136 12.83 -12.46 8.41
N ILE A 137 13.33 -12.26 7.18
CA ILE A 137 12.69 -12.82 5.97
C ILE A 137 12.61 -14.35 6.06
N VAL A 138 13.61 -15.00 6.68
CA VAL A 138 13.63 -16.45 6.87
C VAL A 138 13.02 -16.77 8.23
N PRO A 139 11.78 -17.29 8.30
CA PRO A 139 11.14 -17.55 9.57
C PRO A 139 11.76 -18.77 10.27
N THR A 140 11.93 -18.69 11.58
CA THR A 140 12.28 -19.85 12.42
C THR A 140 11.10 -20.81 12.57
N ASN A 141 9.87 -20.27 12.50
CA ASN A 141 8.62 -21.03 12.56
C ASN A 141 7.57 -20.38 11.66
N ILE A 142 7.22 -21.05 10.56
CA ILE A 142 6.23 -20.53 9.62
C ILE A 142 4.83 -20.37 10.22
N PHE A 143 4.43 -21.27 11.13
CA PHE A 143 3.10 -21.18 11.75
C PHE A 143 2.97 -19.93 12.64
N GLU A 144 4.04 -19.50 13.26
CA GLU A 144 4.09 -18.24 14.01
C GLU A 144 3.89 -17.04 13.05
N SER A 145 4.60 -17.03 11.92
CA SER A 145 4.48 -15.97 10.92
C SER A 145 3.06 -15.93 10.30
N LEU A 146 2.47 -17.10 10.03
CA LEU A 146 1.09 -17.19 9.56
C LEU A 146 0.08 -16.65 10.59
N ALA A 147 0.28 -16.94 11.87
CA ALA A 147 -0.59 -16.47 12.95
C ALA A 147 -0.47 -14.95 13.20
N LYS A 148 0.77 -14.42 13.10
CA LYS A 148 1.03 -12.97 13.23
C LYS A 148 0.64 -12.17 11.99
N GLY A 149 0.61 -12.80 10.81
CA GLY A 149 0.35 -12.15 9.53
C GLY A 149 1.59 -11.45 8.96
N ASP A 150 2.79 -11.92 9.27
CA ASP A 150 4.06 -11.35 8.81
C ASP A 150 4.29 -11.73 7.34
N LEU A 151 3.94 -10.83 6.41
CA LEU A 151 3.91 -11.12 4.98
C LEU A 151 5.25 -11.55 4.40
N LEU A 152 6.37 -10.92 4.80
CA LEU A 152 7.69 -11.25 4.22
C LEU A 152 8.12 -12.70 4.47
N PRO A 153 8.09 -13.21 5.70
CA PRO A 153 8.35 -14.62 5.98
C PRO A 153 7.38 -15.55 5.27
N ILE A 154 6.09 -15.18 5.18
CA ILE A 154 5.06 -15.97 4.49
C ILE A 154 5.36 -16.04 3.00
N ILE A 155 5.72 -14.94 2.35
CA ILE A 155 6.11 -14.89 0.93
C ILE A 155 7.33 -15.77 0.69
N PHE A 156 8.39 -15.61 1.52
CA PHE A 156 9.60 -16.43 1.41
C PHE A 156 9.27 -17.94 1.50
N PHE A 157 8.54 -18.32 2.55
CA PHE A 157 8.13 -19.72 2.72
C PHE A 157 7.27 -20.23 1.58
N SER A 158 6.29 -19.43 1.10
CA SER A 158 5.41 -19.81 -0.01
C SER A 158 6.17 -20.04 -1.29
N VAL A 159 7.19 -19.23 -1.58
CA VAL A 159 8.09 -19.40 -2.72
C VAL A 159 8.89 -20.69 -2.57
N MET A 160 9.55 -20.90 -1.41
CA MET A 160 10.32 -22.13 -1.16
C MET A 160 9.46 -23.38 -1.21
N PHE A 161 8.26 -23.33 -0.63
CA PHE A 161 7.31 -24.45 -0.67
C PHE A 161 6.82 -24.74 -2.09
N GLY A 162 6.49 -23.67 -2.85
CA GLY A 162 6.10 -23.80 -4.27
C GLY A 162 7.21 -24.38 -5.15
N LEU A 163 8.47 -23.99 -4.91
CA LEU A 163 9.64 -24.59 -5.56
C LEU A 163 9.77 -26.08 -5.21
N GLY A 164 9.57 -26.44 -3.93
CA GLY A 164 9.55 -27.83 -3.49
C GLY A 164 8.46 -28.65 -4.18
N VAL A 165 7.23 -28.11 -4.28
CA VAL A 165 6.10 -28.73 -4.99
C VAL A 165 6.42 -28.91 -6.46
N ALA A 166 7.03 -27.93 -7.13
CA ALA A 166 7.47 -28.04 -8.52
C ALA A 166 8.56 -29.12 -8.69
N ALA A 167 9.54 -29.17 -7.79
CA ALA A 167 10.67 -30.08 -7.85
C ALA A 167 10.29 -31.58 -7.74
N ILE A 168 9.23 -31.89 -6.95
CA ILE A 168 8.75 -33.28 -6.80
C ILE A 168 7.83 -33.76 -7.95
N GLY A 169 7.54 -32.90 -8.92
CA GLY A 169 6.81 -33.23 -10.16
C GLY A 169 5.42 -33.81 -9.90
N GLU A 170 5.13 -34.99 -10.44
CA GLU A 170 3.81 -35.65 -10.35
C GLU A 170 3.29 -35.80 -8.91
N LYS A 171 4.19 -36.07 -7.96
CA LYS A 171 3.83 -36.18 -6.54
C LYS A 171 3.34 -34.84 -5.93
N GLY A 172 3.72 -33.72 -6.52
CA GLY A 172 3.31 -32.37 -6.10
C GLY A 172 1.92 -31.97 -6.59
N LYS A 173 1.39 -32.61 -7.63
CA LYS A 173 0.08 -32.25 -8.23
C LYS A 173 -1.08 -32.22 -7.23
N PRO A 174 -1.24 -33.16 -6.30
CA PRO A 174 -2.32 -33.10 -5.30
C PRO A 174 -2.21 -31.87 -4.38
N VAL A 175 -0.98 -31.53 -3.97
CA VAL A 175 -0.73 -30.32 -3.14
C VAL A 175 -1.07 -29.06 -3.90
N LEU A 176 -0.66 -28.98 -5.18
CA LEU A 176 -0.99 -27.85 -6.05
C LEU A 176 -2.52 -27.70 -6.24
N ALA A 177 -3.25 -28.81 -6.42
CA ALA A 177 -4.71 -28.79 -6.54
C ALA A 177 -5.39 -28.31 -5.26
N ILE A 178 -4.88 -28.69 -4.07
CA ILE A 178 -5.39 -28.19 -2.78
C ILE A 178 -5.15 -26.67 -2.69
N CYS A 179 -3.94 -26.19 -2.98
CA CYS A 179 -3.64 -24.75 -2.96
C CYS A 179 -4.52 -23.97 -3.95
N GLN A 180 -4.78 -24.52 -5.14
CA GLN A 180 -5.69 -23.91 -6.10
C GLN A 180 -7.12 -23.81 -5.55
N GLY A 181 -7.64 -24.90 -4.94
CA GLY A 181 -8.96 -24.91 -4.32
C GLY A 181 -9.09 -23.90 -3.17
N ILE A 182 -8.03 -23.74 -2.36
CA ILE A 182 -7.99 -22.71 -1.30
C ILE A 182 -8.06 -21.32 -1.94
N ALA A 183 -7.23 -21.02 -2.94
CA ALA A 183 -7.21 -19.73 -3.62
C ALA A 183 -8.60 -19.38 -4.19
N ASP A 184 -9.21 -20.29 -4.92
CA ASP A 184 -10.54 -20.09 -5.56
C ASP A 184 -11.63 -19.86 -4.51
N SER A 185 -11.59 -20.61 -3.39
CA SER A 185 -12.52 -20.43 -2.27
C SER A 185 -12.37 -19.05 -1.62
N MET A 186 -11.12 -18.60 -1.42
CA MET A 186 -10.85 -17.28 -0.85
C MET A 186 -11.27 -16.15 -1.78
N PHE A 187 -11.09 -16.27 -3.09
CA PHE A 187 -11.61 -15.30 -4.07
C PHE A 187 -13.13 -15.22 -4.05
N TRP A 188 -13.83 -16.35 -3.90
CA TRP A 188 -15.29 -16.33 -3.72
C TRP A 188 -15.70 -15.60 -2.42
N ILE A 189 -15.04 -15.89 -1.30
CA ILE A 189 -15.28 -15.21 -0.01
C ILE A 189 -15.02 -13.71 -0.15
N THR A 190 -13.92 -13.32 -0.84
CA THR A 190 -13.62 -11.91 -1.13
C THR A 190 -14.79 -11.21 -1.81
N ASN A 191 -15.38 -11.82 -2.82
CA ASN A 191 -16.55 -11.27 -3.51
C ASN A 191 -17.75 -11.06 -2.59
N GLN A 192 -17.95 -11.92 -1.58
CA GLN A 192 -19.03 -11.72 -0.60
C GLN A 192 -18.69 -10.56 0.36
N ILE A 193 -17.44 -10.50 0.85
CA ILE A 193 -16.98 -9.42 1.74
C ILE A 193 -17.08 -8.06 1.05
N MET A 194 -16.74 -7.98 -0.24
CA MET A 194 -16.83 -6.73 -1.01
C MET A 194 -18.24 -6.15 -1.10
N LYS A 195 -19.30 -6.95 -0.94
CA LYS A 195 -20.67 -6.43 -0.86
C LYS A 195 -20.92 -5.60 0.41
N LEU A 196 -20.11 -5.78 1.45
CA LEU A 196 -20.15 -5.00 2.68
C LEU A 196 -19.28 -3.72 2.63
N ALA A 197 -18.49 -3.55 1.58
CA ALA A 197 -17.57 -2.41 1.45
C ALA A 197 -18.25 -1.03 1.62
N PRO A 198 -19.45 -0.74 1.08
CA PRO A 198 -20.11 0.55 1.29
C PRO A 198 -20.34 0.87 2.77
N LEU A 199 -20.74 -0.10 3.59
CA LEU A 199 -20.93 0.07 5.04
C LEU A 199 -19.60 0.22 5.78
N GLY A 200 -18.60 -0.58 5.39
CA GLY A 200 -17.25 -0.47 5.95
C GLY A 200 -16.63 0.91 5.70
N VAL A 201 -16.74 1.41 4.48
CA VAL A 201 -16.25 2.72 4.07
C VAL A 201 -16.98 3.86 4.80
N PHE A 202 -18.30 3.79 4.89
CA PHE A 202 -19.11 4.73 5.67
C PHE A 202 -18.60 4.83 7.13
N GLY A 203 -18.42 3.69 7.80
CA GLY A 203 -17.92 3.65 9.17
C GLY A 203 -16.51 4.22 9.32
N LEU A 204 -15.57 3.79 8.46
CA LEU A 204 -14.17 4.23 8.51
C LEU A 204 -14.02 5.74 8.29
N ILE A 205 -14.68 6.28 7.27
CA ILE A 205 -14.63 7.72 6.96
C ILE A 205 -15.36 8.53 8.00
N GLY A 206 -16.55 8.08 8.45
CA GLY A 206 -17.30 8.73 9.50
C GLY A 206 -16.49 8.89 10.78
N VAL A 207 -15.83 7.84 11.23
CA VAL A 207 -14.91 7.89 12.39
C VAL A 207 -13.74 8.86 12.15
N THR A 208 -13.13 8.80 10.97
CA THR A 208 -11.98 9.65 10.63
C THR A 208 -12.35 11.13 10.72
N VAL A 209 -13.44 11.53 10.07
CA VAL A 209 -13.88 12.92 10.03
C VAL A 209 -14.39 13.37 11.41
N SER A 210 -15.11 12.52 12.16
CA SER A 210 -15.55 12.83 13.52
C SER A 210 -14.37 13.06 14.48
N LYS A 211 -13.27 12.31 14.35
CA LYS A 211 -12.11 12.42 15.24
C LYS A 211 -11.25 13.66 14.96
N PHE A 212 -10.99 13.93 13.69
CA PHE A 212 -9.94 14.89 13.32
C PHE A 212 -10.46 16.25 12.86
N GLY A 213 -11.74 16.37 12.48
CA GLY A 213 -12.38 17.62 12.07
C GLY A 213 -11.65 18.38 10.96
N LEU A 214 -12.35 19.20 10.22
CA LEU A 214 -11.74 19.99 9.14
C LEU A 214 -10.94 21.19 9.65
N ALA A 215 -11.36 21.81 10.77
CA ALA A 215 -10.71 23.03 11.29
C ALA A 215 -9.29 22.79 11.80
N SER A 216 -9.01 21.63 12.41
CA SER A 216 -7.67 21.27 12.89
C SER A 216 -6.66 21.01 11.79
N LEU A 217 -7.12 20.86 10.54
CA LEU A 217 -6.28 20.58 9.38
C LEU A 217 -5.75 21.84 8.70
N ILE A 218 -6.30 23.05 9.03
CA ILE A 218 -5.91 24.31 8.37
C ILE A 218 -4.40 24.58 8.49
N PRO A 219 -3.74 24.46 9.64
CA PRO A 219 -2.30 24.67 9.78
C PRO A 219 -1.46 23.67 8.96
N LEU A 220 -2.00 22.48 8.72
CA LEU A 220 -1.35 21.40 8.00
C LEU A 220 -1.73 21.35 6.52
N GLY A 221 -2.59 22.30 6.07
CA GLY A 221 -3.08 22.35 4.69
C GLY A 221 -1.95 22.43 3.65
N LYS A 222 -0.91 23.19 3.93
CA LYS A 222 0.29 23.26 3.06
C LYS A 222 0.93 21.90 2.88
N LEU A 223 1.10 21.13 3.96
CA LEU A 223 1.68 19.79 3.90
C LEU A 223 0.78 18.86 3.08
N ILE A 224 -0.53 18.85 3.34
CA ILE A 224 -1.48 18.04 2.60
C ILE A 224 -1.41 18.35 1.10
N ILE A 225 -1.51 19.64 0.73
CA ILE A 225 -1.45 20.07 -0.67
C ILE A 225 -0.13 19.66 -1.33
N THR A 226 0.99 19.85 -0.62
CA THR A 226 2.32 19.48 -1.12
C THR A 226 2.43 17.98 -1.37
N VAL A 227 1.98 17.16 -0.43
CA VAL A 227 2.01 15.69 -0.55
C VAL A 227 1.10 15.21 -1.67
N TYR A 228 -0.15 15.69 -1.72
CA TYR A 228 -1.10 15.31 -2.79
C TYR A 228 -0.63 15.78 -4.16
N GLY A 229 -0.08 17.00 -4.27
CA GLY A 229 0.50 17.53 -5.50
C GLY A 229 1.69 16.69 -5.97
N ALA A 230 2.58 16.30 -5.07
CA ALA A 230 3.72 15.42 -5.38
C ALA A 230 3.26 14.02 -5.83
N MET A 231 2.25 13.45 -5.17
CA MET A 231 1.68 12.16 -5.56
C MET A 231 0.99 12.23 -6.92
N PHE A 232 0.25 13.31 -7.20
CA PHE A 232 -0.34 13.54 -8.50
C PHE A 232 0.74 13.62 -9.58
N PHE A 233 1.79 14.42 -9.35
CA PHE A 233 2.94 14.50 -10.25
C PHE A 233 3.57 13.11 -10.47
N PHE A 234 3.84 12.37 -9.40
CA PHE A 234 4.44 11.04 -9.48
C PHE A 234 3.59 10.07 -10.31
N VAL A 235 2.28 10.03 -10.07
CA VAL A 235 1.36 9.12 -10.79
C VAL A 235 1.30 9.46 -12.28
N PHE A 236 1.11 10.72 -12.63
CA PHE A 236 0.87 11.07 -14.04
C PHE A 236 2.15 11.22 -14.85
N PHE A 237 3.24 11.71 -14.26
CA PHE A 237 4.50 11.90 -14.98
C PHE A 237 5.43 10.69 -14.84
N VAL A 238 5.68 10.18 -13.64
CA VAL A 238 6.63 9.07 -13.47
C VAL A 238 5.96 7.75 -13.82
N LEU A 239 4.89 7.36 -13.13
CA LEU A 239 4.18 6.11 -13.45
C LEU A 239 3.54 6.19 -14.84
N GLY A 240 3.07 7.38 -15.27
CA GLY A 240 2.57 7.62 -16.63
C GLY A 240 3.63 7.38 -17.70
N PHE A 241 4.85 7.86 -17.48
CA PHE A 241 5.99 7.62 -18.38
C PHE A 241 6.36 6.12 -18.42
N ILE A 242 6.45 5.47 -17.26
CA ILE A 242 6.73 4.04 -17.18
C ILE A 242 5.63 3.23 -17.87
N ALA A 243 4.36 3.58 -17.66
CA ALA A 243 3.22 2.93 -18.32
C ALA A 243 3.32 3.06 -19.86
N LYS A 244 3.66 4.26 -20.36
CA LYS A 244 3.86 4.49 -21.79
C LYS A 244 5.01 3.66 -22.36
N MET A 245 6.14 3.56 -21.65
CA MET A 245 7.26 2.69 -22.04
C MET A 245 6.86 1.21 -22.04
N ALA A 246 5.99 0.81 -21.10
CA ALA A 246 5.40 -0.51 -21.07
C ALA A 246 4.29 -0.71 -22.12
N GLY A 247 4.01 0.26 -23.01
CA GLY A 247 2.97 0.15 -24.04
C GLY A 247 1.56 0.05 -23.47
N THR A 248 1.29 0.72 -22.33
CA THR A 248 -0.04 0.88 -21.75
C THR A 248 -0.24 2.34 -21.31
N SER A 249 -1.42 2.65 -20.79
CA SER A 249 -1.73 3.99 -20.30
C SER A 249 -2.04 3.95 -18.81
N ILE A 250 -1.45 4.86 -18.03
CA ILE A 250 -1.76 5.00 -16.62
C ILE A 250 -3.25 5.33 -16.40
N ILE A 251 -3.85 6.11 -17.31
CA ILE A 251 -5.28 6.45 -17.24
C ILE A 251 -6.15 5.21 -17.47
N SER A 252 -5.77 4.34 -18.42
CA SER A 252 -6.48 3.08 -18.65
C SER A 252 -6.38 2.16 -17.43
N LEU A 253 -5.22 2.12 -16.78
CA LEU A 253 -5.01 1.35 -15.55
C LEU A 253 -5.85 1.91 -14.39
N ILE A 254 -5.91 3.23 -14.23
CA ILE A 254 -6.77 3.89 -13.22
C ILE A 254 -8.25 3.56 -13.47
N LYS A 255 -8.71 3.63 -14.73
CA LYS A 255 -10.11 3.29 -15.07
C LYS A 255 -10.42 1.82 -14.77
N LEU A 256 -9.51 0.91 -15.12
CA LEU A 256 -9.63 -0.52 -14.87
C LEU A 256 -9.76 -0.84 -13.37
N LEU A 257 -8.94 -0.18 -12.55
CA LEU A 257 -8.81 -0.42 -11.12
C LEU A 257 -9.62 0.55 -10.25
N LYS A 258 -10.54 1.31 -10.83
CA LYS A 258 -11.28 2.38 -10.16
C LYS A 258 -11.88 1.94 -8.82
N ASP A 259 -12.51 0.78 -8.76
CA ASP A 259 -13.19 0.28 -7.55
C ASP A 259 -12.16 -0.09 -6.46
N GLU A 260 -11.07 -0.74 -6.84
CA GLU A 260 -9.96 -1.11 -5.96
C GLU A 260 -9.23 0.14 -5.45
N LEU A 261 -9.01 1.13 -6.32
CA LEU A 261 -8.37 2.39 -5.92
C LEU A 261 -9.25 3.18 -4.94
N ILE A 262 -10.57 3.25 -5.16
CA ILE A 262 -11.50 3.88 -4.22
C ILE A 262 -11.50 3.13 -2.88
N LEU A 263 -11.53 1.80 -2.91
CA LEU A 263 -11.51 0.99 -1.70
C LEU A 263 -10.17 1.14 -0.95
N ALA A 264 -9.03 1.06 -1.64
CA ALA A 264 -7.72 1.26 -1.06
C ALA A 264 -7.59 2.66 -0.43
N TYR A 265 -8.05 3.69 -1.13
CA TYR A 265 -8.08 5.07 -0.64
C TYR A 265 -8.89 5.18 0.67
N THR A 266 -10.11 4.66 0.69
CA THR A 266 -11.01 4.82 1.84
C THR A 266 -10.61 3.99 3.05
N THR A 267 -10.05 2.81 2.82
CA THR A 267 -9.55 1.93 3.90
C THR A 267 -8.15 2.31 4.37
N ALA A 268 -7.38 3.03 3.56
CA ALA A 268 -5.94 3.23 3.70
C ALA A 268 -5.20 1.89 3.91
N SER A 269 -5.61 0.86 3.16
CA SER A 269 -5.02 -0.48 3.24
C SER A 269 -4.91 -1.09 1.84
N SER A 270 -3.67 -1.35 1.41
CA SER A 270 -3.41 -2.05 0.16
C SER A 270 -3.85 -3.52 0.24
N GLU A 271 -3.79 -4.12 1.43
CA GLU A 271 -4.23 -5.50 1.66
C GLU A 271 -5.73 -5.68 1.42
N ALA A 272 -6.54 -4.65 1.68
CA ALA A 272 -7.99 -4.71 1.49
C ALA A 272 -8.39 -4.99 0.03
N VAL A 273 -7.54 -4.66 -0.93
CA VAL A 273 -7.80 -4.84 -2.37
C VAL A 273 -7.03 -5.98 -2.99
N LEU A 274 -6.09 -6.60 -2.25
CA LEU A 274 -5.16 -7.60 -2.77
C LEU A 274 -5.82 -8.69 -3.63
N PRO A 275 -6.85 -9.40 -3.15
CA PRO A 275 -7.42 -10.51 -3.93
C PRO A 275 -8.05 -10.04 -5.23
N LYS A 276 -8.76 -8.91 -5.17
CA LYS A 276 -9.47 -8.37 -6.33
C LYS A 276 -8.51 -7.76 -7.35
N LEU A 277 -7.45 -7.13 -6.85
CA LEU A 277 -6.39 -6.59 -7.66
C LEU A 277 -5.69 -7.69 -8.46
N MET A 278 -5.34 -8.81 -7.81
CA MET A 278 -4.72 -9.96 -8.46
C MET A 278 -5.64 -10.51 -9.58
N GLU A 279 -6.92 -10.76 -9.29
CA GLU A 279 -7.89 -11.23 -10.26
C GLU A 279 -7.99 -10.29 -11.49
N LYS A 280 -8.09 -8.97 -11.26
CA LYS A 280 -8.18 -7.98 -12.34
C LYS A 280 -6.92 -7.92 -13.18
N MET A 281 -5.73 -8.01 -12.56
CA MET A 281 -4.47 -7.99 -13.30
C MET A 281 -4.28 -9.27 -14.14
N GLU A 282 -4.72 -10.43 -13.65
CA GLU A 282 -4.76 -11.65 -14.43
C GLU A 282 -5.67 -11.51 -15.66
N ARG A 283 -6.89 -10.99 -15.48
CA ARG A 283 -7.83 -10.71 -16.58
C ARG A 283 -7.31 -9.63 -17.54
N PHE A 284 -6.47 -8.72 -17.07
CA PHE A 284 -5.82 -7.71 -17.89
C PHE A 284 -4.70 -8.29 -18.77
N GLY A 285 -4.44 -9.59 -18.70
CA GLY A 285 -3.46 -10.31 -19.51
C GLY A 285 -2.10 -10.47 -18.84
N CYS A 286 -1.99 -10.26 -17.54
CA CYS A 286 -0.77 -10.56 -16.78
C CYS A 286 -0.79 -12.03 -16.33
N PRO A 287 0.32 -12.77 -16.48
CA PRO A 287 0.39 -14.16 -16.05
C PRO A 287 0.20 -14.32 -14.54
N LYS A 288 -0.56 -15.34 -14.14
CA LYS A 288 -0.82 -15.64 -12.72
C LYS A 288 0.46 -15.76 -11.89
N ALA A 289 1.50 -16.40 -12.44
CA ALA A 289 2.79 -16.55 -11.77
C ALA A 289 3.43 -15.20 -11.42
N ILE A 290 3.40 -14.23 -12.36
CA ILE A 290 3.96 -12.90 -12.16
C ILE A 290 3.07 -12.09 -11.20
N THR A 291 1.77 -12.11 -11.41
CA THR A 291 0.79 -11.38 -10.59
C THR A 291 0.86 -11.82 -9.12
N SER A 292 0.87 -13.15 -8.87
CA SER A 292 0.92 -13.72 -7.53
C SER A 292 2.24 -13.45 -6.79
N PHE A 293 3.31 -13.18 -7.51
CA PHE A 293 4.61 -12.84 -6.93
C PHE A 293 4.75 -11.31 -6.74
N VAL A 294 4.50 -10.53 -7.79
CA VAL A 294 4.82 -9.09 -7.82
C VAL A 294 3.92 -8.30 -6.87
N ILE A 295 2.60 -8.54 -6.84
CA ILE A 295 1.68 -7.74 -6.03
C ILE A 295 1.95 -7.94 -4.53
N PRO A 296 1.96 -9.16 -3.97
CA PRO A 296 2.21 -9.34 -2.55
C PRO A 296 3.61 -8.88 -2.13
N THR A 297 4.64 -9.13 -2.95
CA THR A 297 6.01 -8.66 -2.70
C THR A 297 6.06 -7.13 -2.70
N GLY A 298 5.35 -6.49 -3.63
CA GLY A 298 5.27 -5.03 -3.73
C GLY A 298 4.65 -4.37 -2.49
N TYR A 299 3.77 -5.05 -1.78
CA TYR A 299 3.17 -4.52 -0.54
C TYR A 299 4.17 -4.37 0.62
N SER A 300 5.36 -4.92 0.49
CA SER A 300 6.45 -4.75 1.45
C SER A 300 7.67 -4.03 0.87
N PHE A 301 7.86 -4.06 -0.44
CA PHE A 301 9.08 -3.55 -1.09
C PHE A 301 8.84 -2.34 -2.01
N ASN A 302 7.62 -2.08 -2.46
CA ASN A 302 7.29 -1.02 -3.41
C ASN A 302 6.13 -0.15 -2.93
N LEU A 303 6.34 0.56 -1.85
CA LEU A 303 5.37 1.48 -1.27
C LEU A 303 5.69 2.93 -1.69
N ASP A 304 5.59 3.20 -2.99
CA ASP A 304 6.01 4.46 -3.63
C ASP A 304 5.37 5.71 -3.01
N GLY A 305 4.06 5.67 -2.77
CA GLY A 305 3.34 6.76 -2.12
C GLY A 305 3.79 6.99 -0.68
N SER A 306 4.13 5.91 0.03
CA SER A 306 4.61 5.99 1.41
C SER A 306 6.00 6.59 1.49
N THR A 307 6.92 6.18 0.63
CA THR A 307 8.31 6.70 0.62
C THR A 307 8.39 8.14 0.13
N LEU A 308 7.57 8.51 -0.87
CA LEU A 308 7.41 9.89 -1.32
C LEU A 308 6.92 10.80 -0.17
N TYR A 309 5.92 10.35 0.58
CA TYR A 309 5.45 11.07 1.76
C TYR A 309 6.52 11.17 2.84
N GLN A 310 7.21 10.08 3.17
CA GLN A 310 8.21 10.06 4.24
C GLN A 310 9.35 11.06 3.99
N SER A 311 9.79 11.20 2.74
CA SER A 311 10.80 12.19 2.38
C SER A 311 10.31 13.63 2.55
N ILE A 312 9.06 13.93 2.15
CA ILE A 312 8.45 15.25 2.36
C ILE A 312 8.26 15.53 3.85
N ALA A 313 7.75 14.56 4.60
CA ALA A 313 7.45 14.67 6.02
C ALA A 313 8.72 14.89 6.86
N ALA A 314 9.81 14.19 6.56
CA ALA A 314 11.08 14.36 7.25
C ALA A 314 11.62 15.79 7.08
N LEU A 315 11.60 16.32 5.84
CA LEU A 315 12.00 17.71 5.59
C LEU A 315 11.02 18.71 6.21
N PHE A 316 9.73 18.45 6.17
CA PHE A 316 8.72 19.28 6.83
C PHE A 316 9.00 19.42 8.32
N ILE A 317 9.29 18.31 9.01
CA ILE A 317 9.62 18.34 10.44
C ILE A 317 10.91 19.12 10.66
N ALA A 318 11.97 18.89 9.89
CA ALA A 318 13.19 19.67 9.99
C ALA A 318 12.94 21.17 9.81
N GLN A 319 12.13 21.57 8.83
CA GLN A 319 11.76 22.96 8.56
C GLN A 319 10.98 23.61 9.71
N ILE A 320 10.04 22.87 10.34
CA ILE A 320 9.30 23.37 11.51
C ILE A 320 10.24 23.74 12.65
N TYR A 321 11.27 22.91 12.89
CA TYR A 321 12.26 23.16 13.95
C TYR A 321 13.40 24.09 13.51
N GLY A 322 13.34 24.67 12.31
CA GLY A 322 14.40 25.52 11.78
C GLY A 322 15.71 24.78 11.49
N ILE A 323 15.65 23.45 11.38
CA ILE A 323 16.81 22.61 11.06
C ILE A 323 17.02 22.62 9.55
N HIS A 324 18.14 23.21 9.12
CA HIS A 324 18.55 23.16 7.71
C HIS A 324 19.30 21.86 7.45
N LEU A 325 18.73 20.98 6.60
CA LEU A 325 19.38 19.76 6.18
C LEU A 325 20.23 20.02 4.92
N PRO A 326 21.57 19.99 5.01
CA PRO A 326 22.43 20.13 3.85
C PRO A 326 22.25 18.94 2.88
N LEU A 327 22.70 19.09 1.65
CA LEU A 327 22.54 18.06 0.61
C LEU A 327 23.10 16.68 1.05
N SER A 328 24.22 16.67 1.77
CA SER A 328 24.80 15.44 2.31
C SER A 328 23.87 14.73 3.30
N ALA A 329 23.17 15.47 4.18
CA ALA A 329 22.17 14.91 5.09
C ALA A 329 20.93 14.42 4.34
N GLN A 330 20.53 15.10 3.26
CA GLN A 330 19.42 14.65 2.41
C GLN A 330 19.78 13.39 1.62
N ILE A 331 21.02 13.24 1.14
CA ILE A 331 21.50 12.00 0.52
C ILE A 331 21.45 10.84 1.56
N ASN A 332 21.89 11.10 2.78
CA ASN A 332 21.80 10.12 3.85
C ASN A 332 20.32 9.74 4.14
N LEU A 333 19.42 10.73 4.14
CA LEU A 333 17.98 10.48 4.27
C LEU A 333 17.45 9.57 3.14
N VAL A 334 17.91 9.74 1.89
CA VAL A 334 17.54 8.83 0.78
C VAL A 334 17.97 7.41 1.12
N LEU A 335 19.23 7.20 1.52
CA LEU A 335 19.75 5.87 1.85
C LEU A 335 19.00 5.24 3.02
N VAL A 336 18.74 6.02 4.08
CA VAL A 336 17.96 5.53 5.23
C VAL A 336 16.55 5.15 4.80
N LEU A 337 15.86 5.97 4.00
CA LEU A 337 14.51 5.67 3.52
C LEU A 337 14.48 4.47 2.56
N MET A 338 15.49 4.31 1.71
CA MET A 338 15.61 3.12 0.85
C MET A 338 15.65 1.84 1.70
N LEU A 339 16.34 1.86 2.82
CA LEU A 339 16.47 0.71 3.70
C LEU A 339 15.23 0.52 4.61
N THR A 340 14.81 1.57 5.29
CA THR A 340 13.71 1.50 6.28
C THR A 340 12.34 1.32 5.62
N SER A 341 12.19 1.69 4.35
CA SER A 341 10.94 1.45 3.61
C SER A 341 10.70 -0.01 3.27
N LYS A 342 11.72 -0.85 3.32
CA LYS A 342 11.58 -2.28 3.06
C LYS A 342 11.03 -2.98 4.30
N GLY A 343 10.04 -3.82 4.12
CA GLY A 343 9.37 -4.51 5.22
C GLY A 343 8.25 -3.72 5.90
N MET A 344 7.90 -2.51 5.40
CA MET A 344 6.65 -1.88 5.80
C MET A 344 5.46 -2.75 5.36
N ALA A 345 4.44 -2.85 6.22
CA ALA A 345 3.21 -3.52 5.85
C ALA A 345 2.26 -2.57 5.09
N GLY A 346 1.48 -3.09 4.16
CA GLY A 346 0.42 -2.35 3.44
C GLY A 346 -0.82 -2.06 4.29
N VAL A 347 -0.62 -1.77 5.59
CA VAL A 347 -1.68 -1.54 6.59
C VAL A 347 -1.67 -0.09 7.09
N PRO A 348 -2.83 0.41 7.56
CA PRO A 348 -2.92 1.79 8.05
C PRO A 348 -1.90 2.11 9.14
N GLY A 349 -1.22 3.24 8.98
CA GLY A 349 -0.26 3.77 9.97
C GLY A 349 1.15 3.17 9.93
N ALA A 350 1.42 2.13 9.14
CA ALA A 350 2.76 1.52 9.06
C ALA A 350 3.84 2.53 8.63
N SER A 351 3.55 3.36 7.63
CA SER A 351 4.48 4.41 7.16
C SER A 351 4.80 5.45 8.23
N PHE A 352 3.84 5.74 9.12
CA PHE A 352 4.03 6.71 10.22
C PHE A 352 5.04 6.19 11.24
N VAL A 353 4.98 4.90 11.57
CA VAL A 353 5.95 4.25 12.48
C VAL A 353 7.36 4.29 11.90
N VAL A 354 7.49 3.97 10.61
CA VAL A 354 8.80 4.03 9.92
C VAL A 354 9.32 5.47 9.83
N LEU A 355 8.45 6.46 9.64
CA LEU A 355 8.84 7.87 9.69
C LEU A 355 9.42 8.24 11.05
N LEU A 356 8.79 7.82 12.17
CA LEU A 356 9.32 8.03 13.52
C LEU A 356 10.76 7.51 13.68
N ALA A 357 10.99 6.27 13.26
CA ALA A 357 12.32 5.66 13.30
C ALA A 357 13.32 6.43 12.41
N THR A 358 12.90 6.82 11.21
CA THR A 358 13.75 7.53 10.23
C THR A 358 14.17 8.91 10.73
N VAL A 359 13.25 9.73 11.23
CA VAL A 359 13.59 11.09 11.73
C VAL A 359 14.48 11.01 12.97
N GLY A 360 14.24 10.02 13.85
CA GLY A 360 15.07 9.78 15.03
C GLY A 360 16.53 9.45 14.66
N SER A 361 16.75 8.63 13.65
CA SER A 361 18.10 8.25 13.19
C SER A 361 18.89 9.41 12.56
N LEU A 362 18.20 10.47 12.14
CA LEU A 362 18.80 11.66 11.51
C LEU A 362 18.97 12.84 12.50
N GLY A 363 18.71 12.64 13.79
CA GLY A 363 18.77 13.71 14.79
C GLY A 363 17.67 14.76 14.64
N ILE A 364 16.63 14.48 13.87
CA ILE A 364 15.44 15.35 13.75
C ILE A 364 14.54 15.06 14.96
N PRO A 365 13.99 16.09 15.65
CA PRO A 365 13.16 15.88 16.83
C PRO A 365 11.95 15.01 16.54
N VAL A 366 11.92 13.82 17.15
CA VAL A 366 10.82 12.84 16.98
C VAL A 366 9.47 13.44 17.42
N ALA A 367 9.47 14.35 18.40
CA ALA A 367 8.29 15.09 18.83
C ALA A 367 7.59 15.82 17.67
N GLY A 368 8.31 16.22 16.61
CA GLY A 368 7.74 16.83 15.41
C GLY A 368 6.77 15.93 14.65
N VAL A 369 6.90 14.62 14.79
CA VAL A 369 5.99 13.67 14.14
C VAL A 369 4.58 13.76 14.73
N ALA A 370 4.44 14.20 16.00
CA ALA A 370 3.14 14.43 16.62
C ALA A 370 2.28 15.46 15.86
N PHE A 371 2.91 16.46 15.27
CA PHE A 371 2.20 17.48 14.51
C PHE A 371 1.55 16.91 13.24
N ILE A 372 2.17 15.88 12.66
CA ILE A 372 1.67 15.23 11.46
C ILE A 372 0.63 14.15 11.80
N ALA A 373 0.64 13.61 13.02
CA ALA A 373 -0.24 12.53 13.44
C ALA A 373 -1.73 12.83 13.21
N GLY A 374 -2.13 14.10 13.40
CA GLY A 374 -3.51 14.54 13.19
C GLY A 374 -4.02 14.43 11.76
N ILE A 375 -3.12 14.52 10.78
CA ILE A 375 -3.45 14.44 9.34
C ILE A 375 -3.02 13.12 8.71
N ASP A 376 -2.28 12.28 9.42
CA ASP A 376 -1.69 11.06 8.87
C ASP A 376 -2.72 10.19 8.16
N ARG A 377 -3.92 10.06 8.73
CA ARG A 377 -4.99 9.27 8.12
C ARG A 377 -5.39 9.76 6.73
N ILE A 378 -5.49 11.07 6.53
CA ILE A 378 -5.88 11.67 5.24
C ILE A 378 -4.78 11.44 4.20
N VAL A 379 -3.54 11.62 4.62
CA VAL A 379 -2.38 11.41 3.77
C VAL A 379 -2.19 9.92 3.46
N ASP A 380 -2.45 9.05 4.43
CA ASP A 380 -2.38 7.59 4.29
C ASP A 380 -3.33 7.05 3.22
N MET A 381 -4.51 7.64 3.10
CA MET A 381 -5.47 7.31 2.04
C MET A 381 -4.85 7.52 0.64
N ALA A 382 -4.20 8.65 0.42
CA ALA A 382 -3.55 8.95 -0.86
C ALA A 382 -2.30 8.09 -1.10
N ARG A 383 -1.47 7.89 -0.07
CA ARG A 383 -0.30 6.99 -0.15
C ARG A 383 -0.69 5.61 -0.61
N THR A 384 -1.74 5.07 -0.03
CA THR A 384 -2.23 3.72 -0.33
C THR A 384 -2.71 3.60 -1.77
N LEU A 385 -3.40 4.60 -2.29
CA LEU A 385 -3.82 4.64 -3.70
C LEU A 385 -2.60 4.57 -4.63
N VAL A 386 -1.57 5.39 -4.36
CA VAL A 386 -0.34 5.40 -5.17
C VAL A 386 0.39 4.06 -5.08
N ASN A 387 0.48 3.47 -3.88
CA ASN A 387 1.11 2.16 -3.68
C ASN A 387 0.41 1.06 -4.50
N VAL A 388 -0.93 1.01 -4.46
CA VAL A 388 -1.71 0.02 -5.22
C VAL A 388 -1.52 0.21 -6.72
N LEU A 389 -1.54 1.46 -7.20
CA LEU A 389 -1.36 1.76 -8.61
C LEU A 389 0.07 1.43 -9.10
N GLY A 390 1.10 1.78 -8.30
CA GLY A 390 2.49 1.46 -8.59
C GLY A 390 2.73 -0.04 -8.68
N ASN A 391 2.19 -0.81 -7.73
CA ASN A 391 2.28 -2.28 -7.74
C ASN A 391 1.55 -2.91 -8.92
N SER A 392 0.40 -2.37 -9.31
CA SER A 392 -0.34 -2.83 -10.49
C SER A 392 0.45 -2.58 -11.78
N LEU A 393 1.09 -1.41 -11.89
CA LEU A 393 1.95 -1.10 -13.03
C LEU A 393 3.19 -2.00 -13.06
N ALA A 394 3.78 -2.30 -11.90
CA ALA A 394 4.91 -3.23 -11.80
C ALA A 394 4.60 -4.59 -12.41
N VAL A 395 3.41 -5.15 -12.14
CA VAL A 395 2.97 -6.43 -12.74
C VAL A 395 2.99 -6.34 -14.26
N VAL A 396 2.46 -5.26 -14.83
CA VAL A 396 2.44 -5.06 -16.30
C VAL A 396 3.86 -4.97 -16.85
N VAL A 397 4.73 -4.18 -16.21
CA VAL A 397 6.13 -4.00 -16.64
C VAL A 397 6.89 -5.33 -16.60
N ILE A 398 6.79 -6.07 -15.49
CA ILE A 398 7.47 -7.37 -15.35
C ILE A 398 6.91 -8.40 -16.36
N SER A 399 5.58 -8.44 -16.56
CA SER A 399 4.97 -9.34 -17.56
C SER A 399 5.48 -9.04 -18.97
N LYS A 400 5.70 -7.76 -19.31
CA LYS A 400 6.27 -7.37 -20.60
C LYS A 400 7.77 -7.64 -20.71
N TRP A 401 8.53 -7.44 -19.64
CA TRP A 401 9.96 -7.79 -19.62
C TRP A 401 10.20 -9.29 -19.76
N GLU A 402 9.25 -10.11 -19.30
CA GLU A 402 9.28 -11.57 -19.52
C GLU A 402 8.64 -11.99 -20.85
N LYS A 403 8.05 -11.07 -21.64
CA LYS A 403 7.34 -11.31 -22.90
C LYS A 403 6.12 -12.25 -22.75
N GLU A 404 5.49 -12.20 -21.58
CA GLU A 404 4.34 -13.06 -21.23
C GLU A 404 3.03 -12.28 -21.11
N PHE A 405 3.04 -10.98 -21.36
CA PHE A 405 1.83 -10.15 -21.31
C PHE A 405 0.93 -10.45 -22.51
N ASN A 406 -0.33 -10.87 -22.25
CA ASN A 406 -1.35 -11.10 -23.29
C ASN A 406 -2.08 -9.78 -23.61
N ALA A 407 -1.60 -9.07 -24.63
CA ALA A 407 -2.15 -7.79 -25.02
C ALA A 407 -3.58 -7.88 -25.60
N GLU A 408 -3.94 -8.99 -26.28
CA GLU A 408 -5.28 -9.18 -26.84
C GLU A 408 -6.34 -9.35 -25.76
N GLU A 409 -6.04 -10.17 -24.77
CA GLU A 409 -6.90 -10.40 -23.61
C GLU A 409 -7.07 -9.10 -22.82
N GLY A 410 -5.98 -8.36 -22.59
CA GLY A 410 -5.99 -7.07 -21.93
C GLY A 410 -6.88 -6.06 -22.63
N GLN A 411 -6.81 -5.95 -23.96
CA GLN A 411 -7.66 -5.04 -24.75
C GLN A 411 -9.14 -5.44 -24.71
N LYS A 412 -9.44 -6.75 -24.80
CA LYS A 412 -10.82 -7.26 -24.67
C LYS A 412 -11.39 -6.90 -23.29
N TYR A 413 -10.59 -7.07 -22.24
CA TYR A 413 -11.04 -6.78 -20.88
C TYR A 413 -11.27 -5.29 -20.65
N ILE A 414 -10.38 -4.40 -21.14
CA ILE A 414 -10.62 -2.94 -21.07
C ILE A 414 -11.93 -2.56 -21.76
N LYS A 415 -12.21 -3.09 -22.95
CA LYS A 415 -13.46 -2.81 -23.68
C LYS A 415 -14.68 -3.25 -22.88
N SER A 416 -14.67 -4.47 -22.34
CA SER A 416 -15.79 -4.96 -21.52
C SER A 416 -16.05 -4.12 -20.27
N VAL A 417 -15.00 -3.60 -19.63
CA VAL A 417 -15.13 -2.70 -18.47
C VAL A 417 -15.65 -1.31 -18.89
N SER A 418 -15.25 -0.81 -20.06
CA SER A 418 -15.72 0.49 -20.54
C SER A 418 -17.18 0.49 -21.04
N GLU A 419 -17.72 -0.66 -21.43
CA GLU A 419 -19.14 -0.83 -21.83
C GLU A 419 -20.08 -0.97 -20.62
N ILE A 420 -19.56 -1.31 -19.46
CA ILE A 420 -20.32 -1.50 -18.20
C ILE A 420 -20.32 -0.21 -17.35
N ALA A 421 -19.36 0.70 -17.56
CA ALA A 421 -19.17 1.94 -16.81
C ALA A 421 -19.96 3.11 -17.39
#